data_cc0f042b9088d79b981edbdd4ba2c9e1
#
_entry.id   cc0f042b9088d79b981edbdd4ba2c9e1
#
_cell.length_a   1.000
_cell.length_b   1.000
_cell.length_c   1.000
_cell.angle_alpha   90.00
_cell.angle_beta   90.00
_cell.angle_gamma   90.00
#
_symmetry.space_group_name_H-M   'P 1'
#
loop_
_entity.id
_entity.type
_entity.pdbx_description
1 polymer ?
#
loop_
_entity_poly.entity_id
_entity_poly.type
_entity_poly.pdbx_seq_one_letter_code
_entity_poly.pdbx_strand_id
1 'polypeptide(L)'
;MNICKAKNYQDMSRKAANIISAQFIMKPHCVLGLATGSSPIGTYKQLIEWYNKGDLDFARVMSINLDEYKGLSPENPQSYRYFMNTNLFDHVNIDKTRTFVPNGLEPDPEKACAAYEEIIRQSGGIDLQLLGLGRNGHIGFNEPADSFARETHCVNLTESTIDANKRFFESENDVPRQAYTMGIGSIMKARKILVVVSSEDKADALKATICGPITPQVPASILQLHNDVTIVADEAAMSKL
;
A
#
# COMPACT_ATOMS: atom_id res chain seq x y z
N MET A 1 14.39 -11.25 5.34
CA MET A 1 12.92 -11.37 5.16
C MET A 1 12.37 -12.31 6.23
N ASN A 2 11.37 -11.85 7.00
CA ASN A 2 10.69 -12.61 8.04
C ASN A 2 9.30 -13.01 7.55
N ILE A 3 8.90 -14.26 7.78
CA ILE A 3 7.57 -14.76 7.41
C ILE A 3 6.77 -15.05 8.67
N CYS A 4 5.63 -14.37 8.82
CA CYS A 4 4.73 -14.52 9.95
C CYS A 4 3.44 -15.19 9.46
N LYS A 5 3.29 -16.48 9.76
CA LYS A 5 2.11 -17.24 9.38
C LYS A 5 0.89 -16.82 10.20
N ALA A 6 -0.23 -16.62 9.55
CA ALA A 6 -1.54 -16.34 10.15
C ALA A 6 -2.53 -17.45 9.78
N LYS A 7 -3.54 -17.68 10.64
CA LYS A 7 -4.55 -18.71 10.41
C LYS A 7 -5.53 -18.34 9.28
N ASN A 8 -5.85 -17.06 9.18
CA ASN A 8 -6.83 -16.52 8.24
C ASN A 8 -6.65 -15.00 8.10
N TYR A 9 -7.50 -14.35 7.31
CA TYR A 9 -7.48 -12.90 7.08
C TYR A 9 -7.55 -12.07 8.37
N GLN A 10 -8.38 -12.46 9.34
CA GLN A 10 -8.52 -11.72 10.61
C GLN A 10 -7.24 -11.81 11.44
N ASP A 11 -6.63 -12.99 11.54
CA ASP A 11 -5.37 -13.17 12.27
C ASP A 11 -4.20 -12.48 11.56
N MET A 12 -4.17 -12.49 10.22
CA MET A 12 -3.23 -11.72 9.41
C MET A 12 -3.37 -10.22 9.71
N SER A 13 -4.60 -9.71 9.66
CA SER A 13 -4.90 -8.30 9.91
C SER A 13 -4.49 -7.85 11.31
N ARG A 14 -4.78 -8.65 12.33
CA ARG A 14 -4.39 -8.39 13.71
C ARG A 14 -2.87 -8.41 13.90
N LYS A 15 -2.16 -9.36 13.29
CA LYS A 15 -0.69 -9.44 13.35
C LYS A 15 -0.02 -8.26 12.63
N ALA A 16 -0.55 -7.86 11.48
CA ALA A 16 -0.09 -6.67 10.78
C ALA A 16 -0.33 -5.40 11.61
N ALA A 17 -1.49 -5.27 12.23
CA ALA A 17 -1.80 -4.16 13.14
C ALA A 17 -0.83 -4.10 14.34
N ASN A 18 -0.45 -5.24 14.93
CA ASN A 18 0.57 -5.30 15.99
C ASN A 18 1.92 -4.70 15.53
N ILE A 19 2.35 -5.02 14.31
CA ILE A 19 3.63 -4.52 13.78
C ILE A 19 3.54 -3.01 13.52
N ILE A 20 2.44 -2.53 12.95
CA ILE A 20 2.22 -1.10 12.70
C ILE A 20 2.12 -0.33 14.03
N SER A 21 1.35 -0.83 15.01
CA SER A 21 1.21 -0.18 16.31
C SER A 21 2.55 -0.08 17.04
N ALA A 22 3.33 -1.16 17.04
CA ALA A 22 4.67 -1.15 17.62
C ALA A 22 5.57 -0.07 16.99
N GLN A 23 5.47 0.15 15.66
CA GLN A 23 6.27 1.16 14.97
C GLN A 23 5.99 2.57 15.53
N PHE A 24 4.75 2.99 15.70
CA PHE A 24 4.47 4.34 16.21
C PHE A 24 4.42 4.46 17.73
N ILE A 25 4.22 3.36 18.47
CA ILE A 25 4.46 3.36 19.92
C ILE A 25 5.95 3.64 20.20
N MET A 26 6.85 2.97 19.50
CA MET A 26 8.30 3.15 19.66
C MET A 26 8.82 4.45 19.05
N LYS A 27 8.16 4.96 18.01
CA LYS A 27 8.49 6.22 17.32
C LYS A 27 7.21 7.02 17.04
N PRO A 28 6.67 7.82 18.02
CA PRO A 28 5.38 8.50 17.87
C PRO A 28 5.25 9.43 16.67
N HIS A 29 6.35 9.96 16.14
CA HIS A 29 6.42 10.82 14.96
C HIS A 29 6.93 10.08 13.73
N CYS A 30 6.62 8.80 13.61
CA CYS A 30 7.00 8.01 12.44
C CYS A 30 6.21 8.41 11.20
N VAL A 31 6.80 8.07 10.05
CA VAL A 31 6.16 8.15 8.73
C VAL A 31 5.72 6.75 8.32
N LEU A 32 4.42 6.55 8.21
CA LEU A 32 3.82 5.30 7.75
C LEU A 32 3.52 5.36 6.26
N GLY A 33 4.07 4.44 5.50
CA GLY A 33 3.62 4.15 4.14
C GLY A 33 2.35 3.29 4.19
N LEU A 34 1.27 3.74 3.60
CA LEU A 34 -0.03 3.05 3.65
C LEU A 34 -0.48 2.58 2.26
N ALA A 35 -1.31 1.56 2.24
CA ALA A 35 -1.87 0.95 1.04
C ALA A 35 -3.40 1.00 1.05
N THR A 36 -4.00 0.95 -0.12
CA THR A 36 -5.45 0.82 -0.32
C THR A 36 -5.84 -0.60 -0.75
N GLY A 37 -7.10 -0.79 -1.10
CA GLY A 37 -7.64 -2.08 -1.50
C GLY A 37 -8.10 -2.94 -0.32
N SER A 38 -8.51 -4.17 -0.59
CA SER A 38 -9.15 -5.04 0.40
C SER A 38 -8.19 -5.62 1.45
N SER A 39 -6.92 -5.81 1.09
CA SER A 39 -5.94 -6.46 1.98
C SER A 39 -5.71 -5.74 3.30
N PRO A 40 -5.54 -4.40 3.37
CA PRO A 40 -5.25 -3.70 4.61
C PRO A 40 -6.48 -3.33 5.46
N ILE A 41 -7.72 -3.47 4.94
CA ILE A 41 -8.94 -3.02 5.64
C ILE A 41 -9.05 -3.61 7.05
N GLY A 42 -8.83 -4.90 7.21
CA GLY A 42 -8.87 -5.56 8.51
C GLY A 42 -7.80 -5.05 9.47
N THR A 43 -6.63 -4.70 8.94
CA THR A 43 -5.54 -4.07 9.72
C THR A 43 -5.96 -2.69 10.21
N TYR A 44 -6.56 -1.86 9.35
CA TYR A 44 -7.08 -0.54 9.75
C TYR A 44 -8.19 -0.63 10.80
N LYS A 45 -9.14 -1.55 10.63
CA LYS A 45 -10.18 -1.81 11.62
C LYS A 45 -9.61 -2.18 12.99
N GLN A 46 -8.57 -3.00 13.03
CA GLN A 46 -7.92 -3.39 14.27
C GLN A 46 -7.17 -2.21 14.92
N LEU A 47 -6.52 -1.35 14.14
CA LEU A 47 -5.86 -0.14 14.63
C LEU A 47 -6.89 0.85 15.21
N ILE A 48 -8.04 1.04 14.56
CA ILE A 48 -9.15 1.87 15.03
C ILE A 48 -9.70 1.32 16.35
N GLU A 49 -9.88 0.00 16.46
CA GLU A 49 -10.35 -0.63 17.70
C GLU A 49 -9.41 -0.31 18.86
N TRP A 50 -8.10 -0.43 18.68
CA TRP A 50 -7.12 -0.13 19.74
C TRP A 50 -7.02 1.37 20.04
N TYR A 51 -7.17 2.24 19.03
CA TYR A 51 -7.30 3.67 19.26
C TYR A 51 -8.52 3.99 20.13
N ASN A 52 -9.68 3.42 19.83
CA ASN A 52 -10.91 3.63 20.61
C ASN A 52 -10.82 3.09 22.05
N LYS A 53 -9.96 2.11 22.32
CA LYS A 53 -9.63 1.61 23.65
C LYS A 53 -8.63 2.49 24.42
N GLY A 54 -8.02 3.46 23.74
CA GLY A 54 -6.99 4.33 24.32
C GLY A 54 -5.57 3.77 24.28
N ASP A 55 -5.36 2.65 23.56
CA ASP A 55 -4.05 1.99 23.47
C ASP A 55 -3.12 2.70 22.47
N LEU A 56 -3.67 3.43 21.50
CA LEU A 56 -2.95 4.05 20.41
C LEU A 56 -3.24 5.54 20.27
N ASP A 57 -2.23 6.31 19.86
CA ASP A 57 -2.32 7.74 19.56
C ASP A 57 -1.69 8.05 18.19
N PHE A 58 -2.49 8.58 17.27
CA PHE A 58 -2.08 8.92 15.91
C PHE A 58 -1.73 10.41 15.73
N ALA A 59 -1.87 11.25 16.76
CA ALA A 59 -1.75 12.70 16.63
C ALA A 59 -0.43 13.17 16.03
N ARG A 60 0.65 12.41 16.19
CA ARG A 60 2.00 12.76 15.70
C ARG A 60 2.44 11.94 14.48
N VAL A 61 1.64 10.96 14.05
CA VAL A 61 1.94 10.11 12.90
C VAL A 61 1.78 10.92 11.61
N MET A 62 2.65 10.67 10.64
CA MET A 62 2.51 11.10 9.25
C MET A 62 2.22 9.89 8.38
N SER A 63 1.41 10.04 7.34
CA SER A 63 1.18 8.95 6.39
C SER A 63 1.45 9.35 4.95
N ILE A 64 1.99 8.41 4.16
CA ILE A 64 2.27 8.53 2.73
C ILE A 64 1.67 7.30 2.04
N ASN A 65 0.69 7.50 1.16
CA ASN A 65 0.06 6.40 0.43
C ASN A 65 0.85 6.03 -0.83
N LEU A 66 0.66 4.80 -1.32
CA LEU A 66 1.37 4.29 -2.50
C LEU A 66 0.93 4.97 -3.80
N ASP A 67 -0.35 5.28 -3.93
CA ASP A 67 -0.94 5.60 -5.21
C ASP A 67 -2.25 6.39 -5.11
N GLU A 68 -2.70 6.92 -6.26
CA GLU A 68 -4.01 7.54 -6.47
C GLU A 68 -4.36 7.48 -7.95
N TYR A 69 -5.65 7.37 -8.25
CA TYR A 69 -6.16 7.46 -9.60
C TYR A 69 -6.01 8.88 -10.17
N LYS A 70 -5.49 8.97 -11.40
CA LYS A 70 -5.44 10.25 -12.12
C LYS A 70 -6.84 10.64 -12.59
N GLY A 71 -7.22 11.89 -12.34
CA GLY A 71 -8.50 12.46 -12.72
C GLY A 71 -9.58 12.40 -11.65
N LEU A 72 -9.37 11.72 -10.53
CA LEU A 72 -10.34 11.70 -9.44
C LEU A 72 -10.06 12.78 -8.40
N SER A 73 -11.11 13.46 -7.95
CA SER A 73 -11.02 14.39 -6.84
C SER A 73 -10.93 13.62 -5.49
N PRO A 74 -10.37 14.23 -4.45
CA PRO A 74 -10.31 13.64 -3.12
C PRO A 74 -11.69 13.28 -2.52
N GLU A 75 -12.74 13.93 -2.97
CA GLU A 75 -14.13 13.74 -2.53
C GLU A 75 -14.83 12.62 -3.31
N ASN A 76 -14.28 12.19 -4.44
CA ASN A 76 -14.86 11.09 -5.21
C ASN A 76 -14.80 9.79 -4.39
N PRO A 77 -15.92 9.08 -4.20
CA PRO A 77 -15.98 7.85 -3.40
C PRO A 77 -15.01 6.74 -3.88
N GLN A 78 -14.53 6.82 -5.11
CA GLN A 78 -13.58 5.87 -5.69
C GLN A 78 -12.12 6.32 -5.60
N SER A 79 -11.84 7.55 -5.12
CA SER A 79 -10.47 7.99 -4.90
C SER A 79 -9.83 7.26 -3.70
N TYR A 80 -8.52 7.09 -3.74
CA TYR A 80 -7.79 6.50 -2.63
C TYR A 80 -7.68 7.45 -1.43
N ARG A 81 -7.75 8.76 -1.65
CA ARG A 81 -7.94 9.73 -0.57
C ARG A 81 -9.25 9.46 0.18
N TYR A 82 -10.36 9.30 -0.53
CA TYR A 82 -11.65 8.98 0.08
C TYR A 82 -11.59 7.64 0.79
N PHE A 83 -11.00 6.61 0.16
CA PHE A 83 -10.80 5.31 0.78
C PHE A 83 -10.06 5.42 2.12
N MET A 84 -8.97 6.18 2.18
CA MET A 84 -8.19 6.34 3.40
C MET A 84 -8.95 7.12 4.48
N ASN A 85 -9.69 8.15 4.11
CA ASN A 85 -10.55 8.88 5.04
C ASN A 85 -11.56 7.91 5.67
N THR A 86 -12.33 7.20 4.87
CA THR A 86 -13.42 6.34 5.33
C THR A 86 -12.96 5.07 6.05
N ASN A 87 -11.77 4.54 5.77
CA ASN A 87 -11.29 3.30 6.39
C ASN A 87 -10.30 3.51 7.53
N LEU A 88 -9.74 4.71 7.70
CA LEU A 88 -8.79 4.99 8.80
C LEU A 88 -8.86 6.42 9.32
N PHE A 89 -8.63 7.44 8.47
CA PHE A 89 -8.31 8.78 8.97
C PHE A 89 -9.46 9.46 9.72
N ASP A 90 -10.72 9.21 9.35
CA ASP A 90 -11.90 9.76 10.02
C ASP A 90 -12.21 9.10 11.37
N HIS A 91 -11.54 7.99 11.67
CA HIS A 91 -11.80 7.18 12.86
C HIS A 91 -10.73 7.30 13.95
N VAL A 92 -9.65 8.05 13.68
CA VAL A 92 -8.52 8.23 14.59
C VAL A 92 -8.12 9.71 14.66
N ASN A 93 -7.29 10.09 15.64
CA ASN A 93 -6.85 11.48 15.81
C ASN A 93 -5.65 11.90 14.96
N ILE A 94 -5.47 11.30 13.79
CA ILE A 94 -4.41 11.71 12.87
C ILE A 94 -4.68 13.12 12.33
N ASP A 95 -3.65 13.96 12.29
CA ASP A 95 -3.73 15.26 11.61
C ASP A 95 -3.77 15.05 10.10
N LYS A 96 -4.93 15.27 9.47
CA LYS A 96 -5.12 15.07 8.03
C LYS A 96 -4.20 15.93 7.16
N THR A 97 -3.69 17.05 7.66
CA THR A 97 -2.70 17.88 6.95
C THR A 97 -1.34 17.18 6.83
N ARG A 98 -1.13 16.11 7.61
CA ARG A 98 0.06 15.27 7.59
C ARG A 98 -0.19 13.90 6.92
N THR A 99 -1.28 13.77 6.17
CA THR A 99 -1.59 12.57 5.40
C THR A 99 -1.51 12.86 3.91
N PHE A 100 -0.67 12.13 3.19
CA PHE A 100 -0.36 12.40 1.79
C PHE A 100 -0.80 11.24 0.89
N VAL A 101 -1.48 11.61 -0.18
CA VAL A 101 -1.86 10.74 -1.31
C VAL A 101 -1.44 11.51 -2.57
N PRO A 102 -0.98 10.88 -3.65
CA PRO A 102 -0.64 11.58 -4.87
C PRO A 102 -1.79 12.47 -5.34
N ASN A 103 -1.50 13.65 -5.91
CA ASN A 103 -2.54 14.56 -6.39
C ASN A 103 -3.13 14.06 -7.72
N GLY A 104 -4.25 13.34 -7.65
CA GLY A 104 -4.96 12.84 -8.82
C GLY A 104 -5.45 13.93 -9.78
N LEU A 105 -5.64 15.15 -9.31
CA LEU A 105 -6.13 16.29 -10.10
C LEU A 105 -5.02 17.04 -10.86
N GLU A 106 -3.73 16.80 -10.56
CA GLU A 106 -2.64 17.37 -11.37
C GLU A 106 -2.60 16.64 -12.72
N PRO A 107 -2.90 17.31 -13.83
CA PRO A 107 -2.96 16.68 -15.15
C PRO A 107 -1.59 16.37 -15.72
N ASP A 108 -0.55 17.10 -15.30
CA ASP A 108 0.83 16.90 -15.74
C ASP A 108 1.51 15.81 -14.90
N PRO A 109 1.80 14.63 -15.50
CA PRO A 109 2.38 13.51 -14.75
C PRO A 109 3.75 13.82 -14.16
N GLU A 110 4.58 14.60 -14.85
CA GLU A 110 5.93 14.93 -14.36
C GLU A 110 5.84 15.79 -13.10
N LYS A 111 4.96 16.79 -13.12
CA LYS A 111 4.72 17.64 -11.94
C LYS A 111 4.13 16.87 -10.76
N ALA A 112 3.10 16.04 -11.02
CA ALA A 112 2.46 15.23 -9.98
C ALA A 112 3.48 14.32 -9.29
N CYS A 113 4.25 13.60 -10.09
CA CYS A 113 5.23 12.62 -9.59
C CYS A 113 6.40 13.31 -8.88
N ALA A 114 6.96 14.38 -9.46
CA ALA A 114 8.05 15.13 -8.82
C ALA A 114 7.63 15.75 -7.48
N ALA A 115 6.43 16.33 -7.43
CA ALA A 115 5.89 16.90 -6.19
C ALA A 115 5.70 15.81 -5.11
N TYR A 116 5.27 14.62 -5.50
CA TYR A 116 5.08 13.52 -4.55
C TYR A 116 6.41 12.96 -4.01
N GLU A 117 7.41 12.79 -4.87
CA GLU A 117 8.77 12.41 -4.43
C GLU A 117 9.38 13.47 -3.50
N GLU A 118 9.10 14.76 -3.73
CA GLU A 118 9.53 15.82 -2.84
C GLU A 118 8.89 15.71 -1.44
N ILE A 119 7.58 15.37 -1.37
CA ILE A 119 6.90 15.08 -0.09
C ILE A 119 7.60 13.93 0.63
N ILE A 120 7.89 12.81 -0.07
CA ILE A 120 8.60 11.66 0.49
C ILE A 120 9.97 12.09 1.03
N ARG A 121 10.71 12.88 0.28
CA ARG A 121 12.03 13.38 0.66
C ARG A 121 11.97 14.30 1.89
N GLN A 122 11.02 15.24 1.91
CA GLN A 122 10.86 16.21 3.02
C GLN A 122 10.38 15.54 4.31
N SER A 123 9.64 14.42 4.21
CA SER A 123 9.22 13.64 5.37
C SER A 123 10.39 12.93 6.09
N GLY A 124 11.58 12.91 5.48
CA GLY A 124 12.73 12.14 5.97
C GLY A 124 12.66 10.66 5.61
N GLY A 125 11.79 10.28 4.68
CA GLY A 125 11.56 8.92 4.21
C GLY A 125 10.55 8.15 5.08
N ILE A 126 10.20 6.97 4.62
CA ILE A 126 9.17 6.11 5.22
C ILE A 126 9.80 5.17 6.25
N ASP A 127 9.25 5.15 7.47
CA ASP A 127 9.73 4.27 8.55
C ASP A 127 9.24 2.83 8.38
N LEU A 128 7.96 2.66 8.00
CA LEU A 128 7.34 1.36 7.74
C LEU A 128 6.38 1.49 6.56
N GLN A 129 6.64 0.79 5.46
CA GLN A 129 5.77 0.72 4.30
C GLN A 129 4.88 -0.52 4.37
N LEU A 130 3.58 -0.32 4.43
CA LEU A 130 2.58 -1.38 4.26
C LEU A 130 2.33 -1.63 2.78
N LEU A 131 2.35 -2.90 2.37
CA LEU A 131 2.08 -3.36 1.01
C LEU A 131 1.03 -4.47 1.01
N GLY A 132 0.14 -4.48 0.02
CA GLY A 132 -0.54 -5.67 -0.43
C GLY A 132 0.28 -6.38 -1.52
N LEU A 133 -0.12 -7.60 -1.88
CA LEU A 133 0.47 -8.36 -2.98
C LEU A 133 -0.59 -8.62 -4.06
N GLY A 134 -0.31 -8.26 -5.30
CA GLY A 134 -1.15 -8.60 -6.44
C GLY A 134 -1.05 -10.08 -6.84
N ARG A 135 -2.02 -10.59 -7.60
CA ARG A 135 -2.02 -12.00 -8.08
C ARG A 135 -0.86 -12.33 -9.00
N ASN A 136 -0.32 -11.34 -9.69
CA ASN A 136 0.84 -11.43 -10.58
C ASN A 136 2.13 -10.93 -9.92
N GLY A 137 2.12 -10.69 -8.60
CA GLY A 137 3.28 -10.20 -7.86
C GLY A 137 3.48 -8.69 -7.90
N HIS A 138 2.53 -7.89 -8.39
CA HIS A 138 2.62 -6.43 -8.33
C HIS A 138 2.53 -5.90 -6.90
N ILE A 139 3.16 -4.77 -6.64
CA ILE A 139 3.06 -3.96 -5.42
C ILE A 139 2.79 -2.48 -5.80
N GLY A 140 1.78 -1.86 -5.17
CA GLY A 140 1.17 -0.63 -5.70
C GLY A 140 0.61 -0.90 -7.09
N PHE A 141 0.74 0.04 -8.03
CA PHE A 141 0.45 -0.21 -9.46
C PHE A 141 1.72 -0.54 -10.28
N ASN A 142 2.77 -1.08 -9.63
CA ASN A 142 3.94 -1.59 -10.35
C ASN A 142 3.64 -3.00 -10.85
N GLU A 143 3.06 -3.09 -12.05
CA GLU A 143 2.74 -4.32 -12.77
C GLU A 143 4.00 -5.00 -13.35
N PRO A 144 3.95 -6.30 -13.73
CA PRO A 144 5.03 -6.97 -14.46
C PRO A 144 5.50 -6.15 -15.65
N ALA A 145 6.82 -5.92 -15.76
CA ALA A 145 7.44 -5.05 -16.73
C ALA A 145 8.87 -5.52 -17.08
N ASP A 146 9.54 -4.84 -18.01
CA ASP A 146 10.92 -5.17 -18.39
C ASP A 146 11.97 -4.58 -17.44
N SER A 147 11.57 -3.63 -16.60
CA SER A 147 12.46 -2.98 -15.63
C SER A 147 11.70 -2.58 -14.36
N PHE A 148 12.42 -2.43 -13.26
CA PHE A 148 11.87 -1.86 -12.03
C PHE A 148 11.80 -0.33 -12.13
N ALA A 149 10.61 0.24 -11.95
CA ALA A 149 10.43 1.68 -11.88
C ALA A 149 11.13 2.25 -10.64
N ARG A 150 11.86 3.37 -10.80
CA ARG A 150 12.65 3.95 -9.71
C ARG A 150 11.83 4.81 -8.77
N GLU A 151 11.14 5.79 -9.31
CA GLU A 151 10.44 6.84 -8.57
C GLU A 151 8.94 6.82 -8.88
N THR A 152 8.17 7.65 -8.18
CA THR A 152 6.75 7.83 -8.47
C THR A 152 6.56 8.15 -9.95
N HIS A 153 5.61 7.49 -10.58
CA HIS A 153 5.36 7.60 -12.01
C HIS A 153 3.88 7.42 -12.34
N CYS A 154 3.50 7.87 -13.53
CA CYS A 154 2.16 7.66 -14.07
C CYS A 154 2.11 6.32 -14.81
N VAL A 155 1.12 5.50 -14.50
CA VAL A 155 0.90 4.20 -15.16
C VAL A 155 -0.43 4.18 -15.88
N ASN A 156 -0.50 3.44 -16.99
CA ASN A 156 -1.77 3.04 -17.58
C ASN A 156 -2.28 1.81 -16.83
N LEU A 157 -3.55 1.84 -16.42
CA LEU A 157 -4.18 0.70 -15.77
C LEU A 157 -4.40 -0.43 -16.77
N THR A 158 -4.22 -1.66 -16.32
CA THR A 158 -4.52 -2.85 -17.14
C THR A 158 -6.02 -3.00 -17.38
N GLU A 159 -6.41 -3.61 -18.49
CA GLU A 159 -7.82 -3.91 -18.80
C GLU A 159 -8.49 -4.68 -17.66
N SER A 160 -7.78 -5.62 -17.03
CA SER A 160 -8.29 -6.37 -15.88
C SER A 160 -8.55 -5.48 -14.66
N THR A 161 -7.75 -4.44 -14.44
CA THR A 161 -7.96 -3.46 -13.36
C THR A 161 -9.14 -2.55 -13.69
N ILE A 162 -9.26 -2.09 -14.94
CA ILE A 162 -10.40 -1.29 -15.42
C ILE A 162 -11.70 -2.09 -15.27
N ASP A 163 -11.73 -3.34 -15.76
CA ASP A 163 -12.89 -4.23 -15.64
C ASP A 163 -13.30 -4.53 -14.19
N ALA A 164 -12.32 -4.73 -13.32
CA ALA A 164 -12.59 -4.94 -11.89
C ALA A 164 -13.18 -3.71 -11.21
N ASN A 165 -12.84 -2.52 -11.69
CA ASN A 165 -13.26 -1.26 -11.10
C ASN A 165 -14.55 -0.69 -11.70
N LYS A 166 -14.91 -1.04 -12.96
CA LYS A 166 -16.08 -0.46 -13.64
C LYS A 166 -17.40 -0.59 -12.84
N ARG A 167 -17.53 -1.63 -12.04
CA ARG A 167 -18.71 -1.83 -11.16
C ARG A 167 -18.93 -0.75 -10.10
N PHE A 168 -17.92 0.11 -9.87
CA PHE A 168 -17.95 1.17 -8.88
C PHE A 168 -18.24 2.55 -9.49
N PHE A 169 -18.38 2.64 -10.82
CA PHE A 169 -18.60 3.88 -11.56
C PHE A 169 -19.94 3.82 -12.29
N GLU A 170 -20.55 4.99 -12.51
CA GLU A 170 -21.84 5.09 -13.22
C GLU A 170 -21.71 4.75 -14.70
N SER A 171 -20.55 5.05 -15.30
CA SER A 171 -20.25 4.78 -16.70
C SER A 171 -18.82 4.25 -16.84
N GLU A 172 -18.61 3.40 -17.82
CA GLU A 172 -17.26 2.89 -18.17
C GLU A 172 -16.29 4.02 -18.54
N ASN A 173 -16.80 5.12 -19.06
CA ASN A 173 -15.99 6.31 -19.40
C ASN A 173 -15.48 7.05 -18.15
N ASP A 174 -16.12 6.87 -17.00
CA ASP A 174 -15.73 7.50 -15.74
C ASP A 174 -14.66 6.70 -15.00
N VAL A 175 -14.38 5.47 -15.47
CA VAL A 175 -13.34 4.62 -14.88
C VAL A 175 -11.97 5.22 -15.22
N PRO A 176 -11.13 5.54 -14.22
CA PRO A 176 -9.79 6.03 -14.47
C PRO A 176 -8.99 5.05 -15.32
N ARG A 177 -8.23 5.56 -16.27
CA ARG A 177 -7.35 4.76 -17.12
C ARG A 177 -5.88 4.88 -16.73
N GLN A 178 -5.56 5.84 -15.85
CA GLN A 178 -4.23 6.10 -15.35
C GLN A 178 -4.23 6.27 -13.84
N ALA A 179 -3.08 6.01 -13.23
CA ALA A 179 -2.82 6.26 -11.82
C ALA A 179 -1.40 6.81 -11.63
N TYR A 180 -1.20 7.55 -10.55
CA TYR A 180 0.12 7.88 -10.02
C TYR A 180 0.48 6.86 -8.95
N THR A 181 1.62 6.21 -9.08
CA THR A 181 2.07 5.19 -8.13
C THR A 181 3.53 5.37 -7.73
N MET A 182 3.80 5.14 -6.46
CA MET A 182 5.18 5.10 -5.95
C MET A 182 5.96 3.99 -6.64
N GLY A 183 7.11 4.32 -7.21
CA GLY A 183 7.96 3.35 -7.89
C GLY A 183 8.66 2.40 -6.93
N ILE A 184 9.11 1.28 -7.46
CA ILE A 184 9.83 0.23 -6.71
C ILE A 184 11.05 0.81 -5.97
N GLY A 185 11.81 1.71 -6.61
CA GLY A 185 12.97 2.32 -5.96
C GLY A 185 12.60 3.18 -4.75
N SER A 186 11.47 3.91 -4.78
CA SER A 186 10.98 4.68 -3.63
C SER A 186 10.44 3.76 -2.53
N ILE A 187 9.74 2.68 -2.88
CA ILE A 187 9.30 1.65 -1.93
C ILE A 187 10.50 1.02 -1.21
N MET A 188 11.55 0.65 -1.95
CA MET A 188 12.76 0.02 -1.43
C MET A 188 13.62 0.93 -0.53
N LYS A 189 13.38 2.24 -0.54
CA LYS A 189 14.02 3.21 0.39
C LYS A 189 13.34 3.24 1.78
N ALA A 190 12.17 2.64 1.96
CA ALA A 190 11.55 2.52 3.27
C ALA A 190 12.49 1.80 4.25
N ARG A 191 12.48 2.17 5.53
CA ARG A 191 13.34 1.52 6.53
C ARG A 191 12.91 0.10 6.83
N LYS A 192 11.59 -0.14 6.82
CA LYS A 192 10.96 -1.45 7.00
C LYS A 192 9.82 -1.61 6.01
N ILE A 193 9.58 -2.83 5.59
CA ILE A 193 8.46 -3.19 4.72
C ILE A 193 7.62 -4.27 5.39
N LEU A 194 6.30 -4.05 5.41
CA LEU A 194 5.31 -5.01 5.87
C LEU A 194 4.40 -5.39 4.70
N VAL A 195 4.41 -6.65 4.31
CA VAL A 195 3.53 -7.18 3.27
C VAL A 195 2.41 -7.99 3.90
N VAL A 196 1.17 -7.71 3.54
CA VAL A 196 -0.01 -8.48 3.97
C VAL A 196 -0.58 -9.27 2.80
N VAL A 197 -0.73 -10.58 2.99
CA VAL A 197 -1.17 -11.48 1.93
C VAL A 197 -2.23 -12.45 2.49
N SER A 198 -3.37 -12.51 1.84
CA SER A 198 -4.45 -13.41 2.22
C SER A 198 -5.12 -14.00 0.98
N SER A 199 -5.62 -15.23 1.10
CA SER A 199 -6.33 -15.96 0.06
C SER A 199 -5.43 -16.79 -0.86
N GLU A 200 -5.94 -17.94 -1.27
CA GLU A 200 -5.22 -18.94 -2.08
C GLU A 200 -4.85 -18.41 -3.48
N ASP A 201 -5.63 -17.48 -4.03
CA ASP A 201 -5.34 -16.85 -5.32
C ASP A 201 -4.06 -16.01 -5.35
N LYS A 202 -3.43 -15.81 -4.17
CA LYS A 202 -2.13 -15.14 -4.00
C LYS A 202 -0.96 -16.11 -3.80
N ALA A 203 -1.22 -17.42 -3.69
CA ALA A 203 -0.20 -18.39 -3.31
C ALA A 203 0.96 -18.49 -4.33
N ASP A 204 0.66 -18.42 -5.63
CA ASP A 204 1.70 -18.41 -6.67
C ASP A 204 2.56 -17.14 -6.62
N ALA A 205 1.91 -15.98 -6.49
CA ALA A 205 2.60 -14.70 -6.39
C ALA A 205 3.47 -14.64 -5.13
N LEU A 206 2.97 -15.13 -4.00
CA LEU A 206 3.73 -15.18 -2.74
C LEU A 206 4.94 -16.09 -2.87
N LYS A 207 4.78 -17.28 -3.45
CA LYS A 207 5.90 -18.21 -3.71
C LYS A 207 6.94 -17.58 -4.62
N ALA A 208 6.51 -16.96 -5.74
CA ALA A 208 7.41 -16.29 -6.66
C ALA A 208 8.13 -15.09 -6.00
N THR A 209 7.46 -14.35 -5.12
CA THR A 209 8.05 -13.26 -4.35
C THR A 209 9.16 -13.72 -3.40
N ILE A 210 8.97 -14.87 -2.72
CA ILE A 210 9.89 -15.34 -1.66
C ILE A 210 10.98 -16.23 -2.22
N CYS A 211 10.64 -17.13 -3.13
CA CYS A 211 11.51 -18.22 -3.59
C CYS A 211 11.91 -18.12 -5.07
N GLY A 212 11.24 -17.25 -5.83
CA GLY A 212 11.52 -17.08 -7.25
C GLY A 212 12.75 -16.23 -7.54
N PRO A 213 13.17 -16.12 -8.81
CA PRO A 213 14.22 -15.20 -9.21
C PRO A 213 13.76 -13.74 -9.01
N ILE A 214 14.72 -12.87 -8.70
CA ILE A 214 14.46 -11.42 -8.64
C ILE A 214 14.34 -10.91 -10.08
N THR A 215 13.12 -10.50 -10.44
CA THR A 215 12.79 -10.07 -11.80
C THR A 215 11.66 -9.03 -11.81
N PRO A 216 11.69 -8.05 -12.72
CA PRO A 216 10.59 -7.12 -12.89
C PRO A 216 9.28 -7.77 -13.36
N GLN A 217 9.34 -9.01 -13.88
CA GLN A 217 8.14 -9.81 -14.21
C GLN A 217 7.37 -10.28 -12.98
N VAL A 218 7.99 -10.21 -11.80
CA VAL A 218 7.38 -10.38 -10.48
C VAL A 218 7.87 -9.23 -9.61
N PRO A 219 7.23 -8.03 -9.67
CA PRO A 219 7.78 -6.83 -9.05
C PRO A 219 8.10 -6.97 -7.55
N ALA A 220 7.28 -7.70 -6.80
CA ALA A 220 7.52 -7.96 -5.38
C ALA A 220 8.76 -8.83 -5.12
N SER A 221 9.31 -9.53 -6.11
CA SER A 221 10.54 -10.34 -5.95
C SER A 221 11.75 -9.52 -5.50
N ILE A 222 11.78 -8.21 -5.84
CA ILE A 222 12.84 -7.29 -5.40
C ILE A 222 12.94 -7.15 -3.89
N LEU A 223 11.84 -7.43 -3.17
CA LEU A 223 11.80 -7.36 -1.70
C LEU A 223 12.79 -8.34 -1.05
N GLN A 224 13.25 -9.37 -1.76
CA GLN A 224 14.32 -10.27 -1.32
C GLN A 224 15.64 -9.53 -1.05
N LEU A 225 15.87 -8.38 -1.69
CA LEU A 225 17.07 -7.56 -1.50
C LEU A 225 16.91 -6.50 -0.39
N HIS A 226 15.72 -6.31 0.16
CA HIS A 226 15.50 -5.33 1.20
C HIS A 226 15.94 -5.87 2.57
N ASN A 227 16.57 -5.02 3.38
CA ASN A 227 17.18 -5.42 4.66
C ASN A 227 16.16 -5.85 5.73
N ASP A 228 14.96 -5.23 5.75
CA ASP A 228 13.94 -5.48 6.78
C ASP A 228 12.55 -5.61 6.14
N VAL A 229 12.19 -6.84 5.77
CA VAL A 229 10.88 -7.21 5.25
C VAL A 229 10.21 -8.20 6.16
N THR A 230 8.99 -7.92 6.56
CA THR A 230 8.09 -8.87 7.22
C THR A 230 6.88 -9.13 6.32
N ILE A 231 6.64 -10.40 6.02
CA ILE A 231 5.44 -10.86 5.30
C ILE A 231 4.51 -11.50 6.32
N VAL A 232 3.30 -10.99 6.46
CA VAL A 232 2.23 -11.63 7.23
C VAL A 232 1.26 -12.24 6.23
N ALA A 233 1.23 -13.56 6.17
CA ALA A 233 0.41 -14.29 5.22
C ALA A 233 -0.45 -15.33 5.91
N ASP A 234 -1.70 -15.51 5.45
CA ASP A 234 -2.56 -16.57 5.96
C ASP A 234 -2.23 -17.94 5.35
N GLU A 235 -2.79 -19.00 5.96
CA GLU A 235 -2.54 -20.39 5.53
C GLU A 235 -2.91 -20.62 4.07
N ALA A 236 -3.97 -20.00 3.58
CA ALA A 236 -4.42 -20.14 2.20
C ALA A 236 -3.40 -19.52 1.22
N ALA A 237 -2.91 -18.31 1.51
CA ALA A 237 -1.87 -17.67 0.71
C ALA A 237 -0.53 -18.44 0.75
N MET A 238 -0.26 -19.18 1.83
CA MET A 238 0.97 -19.96 2.01
C MET A 238 0.86 -21.40 1.50
N SER A 239 -0.24 -21.80 0.86
CA SER A 239 -0.50 -23.19 0.44
C SER A 239 0.54 -23.79 -0.52
N LYS A 240 1.39 -22.95 -1.14
CA LYS A 240 2.43 -23.37 -2.09
C LYS A 240 3.88 -23.14 -1.60
N LEU A 241 4.04 -22.77 -0.31
CA LEU A 241 5.34 -22.60 0.35
C LEU A 241 5.75 -23.83 1.15
#